data_3e08bd4346ed53eb919cb16dffce2c1b
#
_entry.id   3e08bd4346ed53eb919cb16dffce2c1b
#
_cell.length_a   1.000
_cell.length_b   1.000
_cell.length_c   1.000
_cell.angle_alpha   90.00
_cell.angle_beta   90.00
_cell.angle_gamma   90.00
#
_symmetry.space_group_name_H-M   'P 1'
#
loop_
_entity.id
_entity.type
_entity.pdbx_description
1 polymer ?
#
loop_
_entity_poly.entity_id
_entity_poly.type
_entity_poly.pdbx_seq_one_letter_code
_entity_poly.pdbx_strand_id
1 'polypeptide(L)'
;FVDETMGVGSYTPGCYSNRQLFSYIESELKSISSDGLQDPQSCEYGRASKAAAWALLAKLYLNAEVYGAGMHYTDCITCCKKIVSAGFSLEQDYGKLFNADNDKRTNEIIFPLVVDAVHTVSWGATTYIVCGECGNTSTQNPARYGLTNGWGMFRVRGELPQLFAGREETDRRYRFYTDGQ
;
A
#
# COMPACT_ATOMS: atom_id res chain seq x y z
N PHE A 1 -24.30 2.92 5.57
CA PHE A 1 -23.42 1.78 5.76
C PHE A 1 -24.25 0.49 5.69
N VAL A 2 -23.77 -0.49 4.97
CA VAL A 2 -24.44 -1.80 4.79
C VAL A 2 -23.50 -2.86 5.32
N ASP A 3 -24.01 -3.76 6.14
CA ASP A 3 -23.28 -4.91 6.67
C ASP A 3 -24.07 -6.21 6.41
N GLU A 4 -23.52 -7.34 6.81
CA GLU A 4 -24.08 -8.67 6.60
C GLU A 4 -25.38 -8.94 7.36
N THR A 5 -25.76 -8.10 8.32
CA THR A 5 -27.03 -8.23 9.05
C THR A 5 -28.19 -7.67 8.25
N MET A 6 -27.90 -6.93 7.18
CA MET A 6 -28.92 -6.29 6.34
C MET A 6 -29.28 -7.18 5.16
N GLY A 7 -30.56 -7.51 5.03
CA GLY A 7 -31.10 -8.32 3.94
C GLY A 7 -31.05 -7.58 2.59
N VAL A 8 -31.11 -8.33 1.50
CA VAL A 8 -31.26 -7.77 0.15
C VAL A 8 -32.68 -7.24 -0.02
N GLY A 9 -32.81 -5.97 -0.37
CA GLY A 9 -34.13 -5.35 -0.58
C GLY A 9 -34.07 -3.84 -0.76
N SER A 10 -35.23 -3.22 -0.90
CA SER A 10 -35.40 -1.78 -1.09
C SER A 10 -35.42 -1.05 0.27
N TYR A 11 -34.29 -0.89 0.89
CA TYR A 11 -34.14 -0.03 2.05
C TYR A 11 -33.02 0.99 1.83
N THR A 12 -33.11 2.12 2.49
CA THR A 12 -32.04 3.12 2.48
C THR A 12 -31.18 2.94 3.73
N PRO A 13 -29.92 2.53 3.61
CA PRO A 13 -29.06 2.35 4.76
C PRO A 13 -28.82 3.70 5.47
N GLY A 14 -28.74 3.67 6.78
CA GLY A 14 -28.39 4.83 7.59
C GLY A 14 -26.96 5.31 7.32
N CYS A 15 -26.71 6.60 7.58
CA CYS A 15 -25.37 7.16 7.53
C CYS A 15 -24.70 7.06 8.90
N TYR A 16 -23.46 6.62 8.94
CA TYR A 16 -22.61 6.73 10.11
C TYR A 16 -21.88 8.08 10.12
N SER A 17 -21.79 8.70 11.28
CA SER A 17 -20.83 9.79 11.49
C SER A 17 -19.41 9.24 11.46
N ASN A 18 -18.42 10.11 11.21
CA ASN A 18 -17.01 9.72 11.21
C ASN A 18 -16.61 9.02 12.51
N ARG A 19 -17.10 9.50 13.66
CA ARG A 19 -16.84 8.90 14.97
C ARG A 19 -17.45 7.49 15.11
N GLN A 20 -18.66 7.29 14.63
CA GLN A 20 -19.30 5.97 14.65
C GLN A 20 -18.55 4.99 13.76
N LEU A 21 -18.15 5.45 12.57
CA LEU A 21 -17.37 4.63 11.64
C LEU A 21 -15.97 4.31 12.21
N PHE A 22 -15.32 5.27 12.85
CA PHE A 22 -14.07 5.04 13.57
C PHE A 22 -14.21 3.91 14.61
N SER A 23 -15.22 4.01 15.48
CA SER A 23 -15.45 3.01 16.53
C SER A 23 -15.79 1.62 15.95
N TYR A 24 -16.54 1.58 14.87
CA TYR A 24 -16.85 0.34 14.17
C TYR A 24 -15.56 -0.30 13.59
N ILE A 25 -14.80 0.43 12.79
CA ILE A 25 -13.55 -0.07 12.19
C ILE A 25 -12.55 -0.51 13.28
N GLU A 26 -12.43 0.26 14.36
CA GLU A 26 -11.59 -0.09 15.49
C GLU A 26 -11.98 -1.43 16.11
N SER A 27 -13.28 -1.63 16.37
CA SER A 27 -13.78 -2.85 16.98
C SER A 27 -13.54 -4.07 16.09
N GLU A 28 -13.82 -3.96 14.79
CA GLU A 28 -13.59 -5.03 13.82
C GLU A 28 -12.11 -5.41 13.74
N LEU A 29 -11.22 -4.42 13.55
CA LEU A 29 -9.78 -4.67 13.46
C LEU A 29 -9.19 -5.26 14.75
N LYS A 30 -9.69 -4.86 15.92
CA LYS A 30 -9.31 -5.45 17.20
C LYS A 30 -9.77 -6.91 17.29
N SER A 31 -11.01 -7.17 16.92
CA SER A 31 -11.58 -8.52 16.96
C SER A 31 -10.80 -9.49 16.07
N ILE A 32 -10.63 -9.16 14.77
CA ILE A 32 -9.90 -10.05 13.84
C ILE A 32 -8.42 -10.20 14.18
N SER A 33 -7.79 -9.17 14.78
CA SER A 33 -6.39 -9.26 15.19
C SER A 33 -6.18 -10.09 16.46
N SER A 34 -7.23 -10.30 17.27
CA SER A 34 -7.14 -11.16 18.45
C SER A 34 -7.32 -12.63 18.11
N ASP A 35 -8.27 -12.98 17.27
CA ASP A 35 -8.70 -14.39 17.06
C ASP A 35 -8.92 -14.78 15.58
N GLY A 36 -9.02 -13.81 14.66
CA GLY A 36 -9.36 -14.12 13.26
C GLY A 36 -8.17 -14.27 12.32
N LEU A 37 -6.99 -13.76 12.66
CA LEU A 37 -5.83 -13.69 11.78
C LEU A 37 -4.64 -14.47 12.35
N GLN A 38 -3.85 -15.05 11.45
CA GLN A 38 -2.61 -15.74 11.81
C GLN A 38 -1.52 -14.75 12.23
N ASP A 39 -0.56 -15.24 13.03
CA ASP A 39 0.63 -14.48 13.35
C ASP A 39 1.49 -14.22 12.10
N PRO A 40 2.15 -13.07 11.99
CA PRO A 40 2.88 -12.69 10.78
C PRO A 40 3.91 -13.72 10.33
N GLN A 41 4.59 -14.39 11.28
CA GLN A 41 5.64 -15.36 10.99
C GLN A 41 5.13 -16.71 10.47
N SER A 42 3.86 -17.02 10.68
CA SER A 42 3.22 -18.27 10.24
C SER A 42 2.22 -18.07 9.11
N CYS A 43 2.00 -16.82 8.70
CA CYS A 43 1.03 -16.47 7.68
C CYS A 43 1.58 -16.75 6.28
N GLU A 44 0.78 -17.41 5.46
CA GLU A 44 1.11 -17.65 4.06
C GLU A 44 1.22 -16.32 3.29
N TYR A 45 2.20 -16.22 2.37
CA TYR A 45 2.37 -15.05 1.52
C TYR A 45 1.09 -14.73 0.72
N GLY A 46 0.72 -13.47 0.68
CA GLY A 46 -0.51 -13.03 0.02
C GLY A 46 -1.76 -13.06 0.90
N ARG A 47 -1.68 -13.61 2.10
CA ARG A 47 -2.76 -13.57 3.08
C ARG A 47 -2.56 -12.47 4.12
N ALA A 48 -3.66 -11.92 4.61
CA ALA A 48 -3.62 -10.94 5.68
C ALA A 48 -3.25 -11.61 7.00
N SER A 49 -2.26 -11.07 7.69
CA SER A 49 -1.85 -11.46 9.04
C SER A 49 -2.30 -10.43 10.08
N LYS A 50 -2.08 -10.73 11.36
CA LYS A 50 -2.29 -9.75 12.44
C LYS A 50 -1.54 -8.45 12.21
N ALA A 51 -0.38 -8.46 11.54
CA ALA A 51 0.36 -7.25 11.22
C ALA A 51 -0.39 -6.32 10.26
N ALA A 52 -1.16 -6.87 9.33
CA ALA A 52 -2.02 -6.06 8.45
C ALA A 52 -3.09 -5.32 9.25
N ALA A 53 -3.74 -6.00 10.20
CA ALA A 53 -4.72 -5.35 11.08
C ALA A 53 -4.06 -4.29 11.98
N TRP A 54 -2.88 -4.56 12.53
CA TRP A 54 -2.14 -3.56 13.33
C TRP A 54 -1.72 -2.35 12.51
N ALA A 55 -1.34 -2.53 11.25
CA ALA A 55 -0.98 -1.44 10.35
C ALA A 55 -2.20 -0.54 10.03
N LEU A 56 -3.36 -1.15 9.80
CA LEU A 56 -4.61 -0.42 9.63
C LEU A 56 -5.04 0.31 10.90
N LEU A 57 -4.93 -0.33 12.07
CA LEU A 57 -5.17 0.32 13.36
C LEU A 57 -4.22 1.50 13.59
N ALA A 58 -2.93 1.36 13.27
CA ALA A 58 -1.98 2.47 13.40
C ALA A 58 -2.39 3.66 12.54
N LYS A 59 -2.81 3.42 11.28
CA LYS A 59 -3.34 4.48 10.40
C LYS A 59 -4.62 5.12 10.93
N LEU A 60 -5.54 4.31 11.45
CA LEU A 60 -6.79 4.77 12.03
C LEU A 60 -6.52 5.69 13.25
N TYR A 61 -5.64 5.25 14.15
CA TYR A 61 -5.27 5.99 15.35
C TYR A 61 -4.49 7.27 15.06
N LEU A 62 -3.61 7.26 14.07
CA LEU A 62 -2.86 8.45 13.67
C LEU A 62 -3.78 9.57 13.21
N ASN A 63 -4.92 9.23 12.59
CA ASN A 63 -5.89 10.18 12.06
C ASN A 63 -7.13 10.34 12.93
N ALA A 64 -7.15 9.81 14.14
CA ALA A 64 -8.33 9.77 15.00
C ALA A 64 -8.91 11.15 15.31
N GLU A 65 -8.07 12.17 15.50
CA GLU A 65 -8.52 13.55 15.72
C GLU A 65 -9.28 14.12 14.53
N VAL A 66 -8.83 13.83 13.31
CA VAL A 66 -9.51 14.25 12.07
C VAL A 66 -10.91 13.63 11.97
N TYR A 67 -11.07 12.41 12.49
CA TYR A 67 -12.36 11.73 12.54
C TYR A 67 -13.23 12.12 13.73
N GLY A 68 -12.77 13.04 14.58
CA GLY A 68 -13.48 13.47 15.78
C GLY A 68 -13.51 12.42 16.89
N ALA A 69 -12.59 11.46 16.88
CA ALA A 69 -12.49 10.40 17.88
C ALA A 69 -11.54 10.74 19.04
N GLY A 70 -10.84 11.87 18.98
CA GLY A 70 -9.85 12.28 19.98
C GLY A 70 -8.44 11.79 19.68
N MET A 71 -7.52 11.99 20.62
CA MET A 71 -6.10 11.63 20.45
C MET A 71 -5.86 10.14 20.77
N HIS A 72 -5.28 9.42 19.81
CA HIS A 72 -4.93 7.99 19.93
C HIS A 72 -3.45 7.71 19.60
N TYR A 73 -2.55 8.67 19.82
CA TYR A 73 -1.13 8.52 19.44
C TYR A 73 -0.42 7.38 20.18
N THR A 74 -0.77 7.15 21.46
CA THR A 74 -0.21 6.03 22.23
C THR A 74 -0.65 4.68 21.66
N ASP A 75 -1.89 4.56 21.22
CA ASP A 75 -2.42 3.36 20.58
C ASP A 75 -1.74 3.11 19.23
N CYS A 76 -1.52 4.19 18.45
CA CYS A 76 -0.76 4.15 17.20
C CYS A 76 0.66 3.60 17.43
N ILE A 77 1.39 4.17 18.40
CA ILE A 77 2.74 3.74 18.75
C ILE A 77 2.75 2.27 19.18
N THR A 78 1.74 1.84 19.93
CA THR A 78 1.62 0.44 20.38
C THR A 78 1.45 -0.50 19.19
N CYS A 79 0.63 -0.16 18.22
CA CYS A 79 0.47 -0.94 16.99
C CYS A 79 1.78 -1.00 16.18
N CYS A 80 2.46 0.13 16.00
CA CYS A 80 3.76 0.19 15.31
C CYS A 80 4.81 -0.69 16.01
N LYS A 81 4.89 -0.66 17.35
CA LYS A 81 5.81 -1.52 18.10
C LYS A 81 5.52 -3.01 17.91
N LYS A 82 4.26 -3.42 17.84
CA LYS A 82 3.88 -4.81 17.55
C LYS A 82 4.41 -5.26 16.17
N ILE A 83 4.28 -4.41 15.15
CA ILE A 83 4.76 -4.70 13.80
C ILE A 83 6.29 -4.86 13.78
N VAL A 84 7.02 -3.92 14.37
CA VAL A 84 8.48 -3.99 14.45
C VAL A 84 8.93 -5.25 15.24
N SER A 85 8.26 -5.54 16.35
CA SER A 85 8.57 -6.73 17.17
C SER A 85 8.23 -8.05 16.45
N ALA A 86 7.34 -8.02 15.46
CA ALA A 86 7.04 -9.17 14.61
C ALA A 86 8.12 -9.43 13.53
N GLY A 87 9.19 -8.63 13.49
CA GLY A 87 10.34 -8.83 12.61
C GLY A 87 10.30 -8.06 11.29
N PHE A 88 9.31 -7.19 11.08
CA PHE A 88 9.32 -6.33 9.90
C PHE A 88 10.40 -5.24 9.99
N SER A 89 11.07 -5.01 8.87
CA SER A 89 12.15 -4.02 8.75
C SER A 89 12.19 -3.43 7.35
N LEU A 90 12.73 -2.23 7.21
CA LEU A 90 12.83 -1.58 5.90
C LEU A 90 13.82 -2.31 4.99
N GLU A 91 13.50 -2.40 3.70
CA GLU A 91 14.42 -2.89 2.68
C GLU A 91 15.61 -1.91 2.54
N GLN A 92 16.82 -2.46 2.52
CA GLN A 92 18.03 -1.65 2.46
C GLN A 92 18.22 -0.96 1.09
N ASP A 93 17.72 -1.57 0.03
CA ASP A 93 17.72 -0.99 -1.31
C ASP A 93 16.31 -0.67 -1.75
N TYR A 94 15.94 0.60 -1.61
CA TYR A 94 14.62 1.12 -1.99
C TYR A 94 14.19 0.71 -3.40
N GLY A 95 15.12 0.61 -4.35
CA GLY A 95 14.81 0.23 -5.72
C GLY A 95 14.27 -1.19 -5.87
N LYS A 96 14.65 -2.10 -4.97
CA LYS A 96 14.21 -3.49 -5.01
C LYS A 96 12.73 -3.69 -4.67
N LEU A 97 12.11 -2.72 -4.00
CA LEU A 97 10.68 -2.76 -3.72
C LEU A 97 9.81 -2.68 -4.99
N PHE A 98 10.38 -2.20 -6.09
CA PHE A 98 9.66 -1.94 -7.34
C PHE A 98 10.13 -2.82 -8.51
N ASN A 99 11.05 -3.74 -8.27
CA ASN A 99 11.51 -4.69 -9.28
C ASN A 99 10.48 -5.81 -9.49
N ALA A 100 10.62 -6.53 -10.61
CA ALA A 100 9.76 -7.66 -10.95
C ALA A 100 9.78 -8.81 -9.91
N ASP A 101 10.84 -8.88 -9.09
CA ASP A 101 11.01 -9.84 -8.00
C ASP A 101 10.73 -9.26 -6.61
N ASN A 102 9.88 -8.25 -6.52
CA ASN A 102 9.55 -7.59 -5.26
C ASN A 102 8.79 -8.50 -4.26
N ASP A 103 8.22 -9.59 -4.73
CA ASP A 103 7.66 -10.66 -3.90
C ASP A 103 8.66 -11.26 -2.91
N LYS A 104 9.97 -11.14 -3.20
CA LYS A 104 11.05 -11.58 -2.30
C LYS A 104 11.36 -10.59 -1.16
N ARG A 105 10.68 -9.43 -1.12
CA ARG A 105 10.88 -8.36 -0.11
C ARG A 105 9.92 -8.50 1.07
N THR A 106 9.80 -9.70 1.59
CA THR A 106 8.88 -10.04 2.70
C THR A 106 9.25 -9.39 4.02
N ASN A 107 10.47 -8.85 4.14
CA ASN A 107 10.92 -8.12 5.32
C ASN A 107 10.20 -6.76 5.52
N GLU A 108 9.79 -6.09 4.44
CA GLU A 108 9.10 -4.79 4.52
C GLU A 108 7.61 -4.89 4.19
N ILE A 109 7.24 -5.75 3.25
CA ILE A 109 5.86 -5.83 2.76
C ILE A 109 5.00 -6.61 3.75
N ILE A 110 4.11 -5.91 4.44
CA ILE A 110 3.23 -6.49 5.47
C ILE A 110 2.08 -7.30 4.86
N PHE A 111 1.46 -6.79 3.80
CA PHE A 111 0.35 -7.45 3.11
C PHE A 111 0.38 -7.11 1.62
N PRO A 112 0.87 -8.02 0.78
CA PRO A 112 0.92 -7.82 -0.66
C PRO A 112 -0.41 -8.16 -1.33
N LEU A 113 -0.77 -7.40 -2.35
CA LEU A 113 -1.73 -7.84 -3.37
C LEU A 113 -0.94 -8.58 -4.45
N VAL A 114 -1.07 -9.89 -4.47
CA VAL A 114 -0.29 -10.74 -5.38
C VAL A 114 -0.82 -10.60 -6.80
N VAL A 115 0.08 -10.26 -7.71
CA VAL A 115 -0.19 -10.22 -9.16
C VAL A 115 0.82 -11.14 -9.85
N ASP A 116 0.32 -12.08 -10.62
CA ASP A 116 1.14 -12.99 -11.43
C ASP A 116 0.66 -13.02 -12.88
N ALA A 117 1.53 -13.48 -13.80
CA ALA A 117 1.24 -13.49 -15.22
C ALA A 117 0.31 -14.63 -15.66
N VAL A 118 -0.08 -15.54 -14.77
CA VAL A 118 -0.90 -16.72 -15.10
C VAL A 118 -2.33 -16.57 -14.56
N HIS A 119 -2.49 -16.26 -13.27
CA HIS A 119 -3.78 -16.28 -12.59
C HIS A 119 -4.42 -14.88 -12.50
N THR A 120 -3.63 -13.82 -12.54
CA THR A 120 -4.10 -12.44 -12.35
C THR A 120 -3.82 -11.56 -13.57
N VAL A 121 -3.87 -12.14 -14.76
CA VAL A 121 -3.65 -11.41 -16.03
C VAL A 121 -4.77 -10.40 -16.25
N SER A 122 -4.41 -9.12 -16.32
CA SER A 122 -5.35 -8.03 -16.66
C SER A 122 -4.60 -6.85 -17.29
N TRP A 123 -5.36 -5.99 -17.99
CA TRP A 123 -4.85 -4.72 -18.52
C TRP A 123 -4.81 -3.61 -17.46
N GLY A 124 -5.39 -3.85 -16.29
CA GLY A 124 -5.36 -2.96 -15.14
C GLY A 124 -4.19 -3.20 -14.18
N ALA A 125 -4.29 -2.59 -13.00
CA ALA A 125 -3.34 -2.77 -11.91
C ALA A 125 -1.86 -2.60 -12.34
N THR A 126 -1.02 -3.58 -12.05
CA THR A 126 0.42 -3.52 -12.33
C THR A 126 0.74 -3.31 -13.81
N THR A 127 0.06 -4.00 -14.73
CA THR A 127 0.25 -3.81 -16.18
C THR A 127 -0.02 -2.37 -16.59
N TYR A 128 -1.12 -1.79 -16.12
CA TYR A 128 -1.49 -0.41 -16.41
C TYR A 128 -0.45 0.59 -15.88
N ILE A 129 0.03 0.39 -14.66
CA ILE A 129 1.04 1.27 -14.05
C ILE A 129 2.37 1.16 -14.81
N VAL A 130 2.91 -0.05 -14.95
CA VAL A 130 4.26 -0.25 -15.51
C VAL A 130 4.32 0.13 -16.98
N CYS A 131 3.35 -0.30 -17.79
CA CYS A 131 3.30 0.10 -19.21
C CYS A 131 2.93 1.58 -19.37
N GLY A 132 2.08 2.11 -18.50
CA GLY A 132 1.65 3.51 -18.52
C GLY A 132 2.78 4.48 -18.21
N GLU A 133 3.68 4.12 -17.31
CA GLU A 133 4.86 4.94 -16.98
C GLU A 133 5.96 4.85 -18.03
N CYS A 134 6.15 3.70 -18.65
CA CYS A 134 7.20 3.50 -19.63
C CYS A 134 6.82 4.12 -20.99
N GLY A 135 7.68 4.96 -21.53
CA GLY A 135 7.57 5.45 -22.92
C GLY A 135 8.19 4.48 -23.93
N ASN A 136 8.09 4.84 -25.21
CA ASN A 136 8.73 4.15 -26.34
C ASN A 136 9.83 5.03 -26.96
N THR A 137 10.68 5.60 -26.13
CA THR A 137 11.79 6.44 -26.58
C THR A 137 13.11 5.70 -26.53
N SER A 138 14.18 6.27 -27.06
CA SER A 138 15.52 5.70 -26.98
C SER A 138 16.03 5.63 -25.53
N THR A 139 15.59 6.55 -24.68
CA THR A 139 15.98 6.63 -23.26
C THR A 139 15.05 5.79 -22.38
N GLN A 140 13.76 5.72 -22.70
CA GLN A 140 12.79 4.86 -22.06
C GLN A 140 12.47 3.65 -22.95
N ASN A 141 13.49 2.84 -23.22
CA ASN A 141 13.29 1.62 -24.01
C ASN A 141 12.56 0.55 -23.18
N PRO A 142 11.35 0.15 -23.57
CA PRO A 142 10.54 -0.83 -22.84
C PRO A 142 11.27 -2.15 -22.58
N ALA A 143 12.07 -2.62 -23.55
CA ALA A 143 12.81 -3.88 -23.42
C ALA A 143 13.79 -3.90 -22.24
N ARG A 144 14.28 -2.75 -21.79
CA ARG A 144 15.14 -2.63 -20.59
C ARG A 144 14.39 -2.94 -19.30
N TYR A 145 13.08 -2.88 -19.33
CA TYR A 145 12.17 -3.12 -18.19
C TYR A 145 11.37 -4.41 -18.36
N GLY A 146 11.76 -5.26 -19.33
CA GLY A 146 11.05 -6.51 -19.61
C GLY A 146 9.70 -6.34 -20.27
N LEU A 147 9.42 -5.16 -20.86
CA LEU A 147 8.17 -4.85 -21.54
C LEU A 147 8.31 -5.01 -23.05
N THR A 148 7.26 -5.48 -23.71
CA THR A 148 7.19 -5.51 -25.17
C THR A 148 6.83 -4.15 -25.75
N ASN A 149 6.10 -3.34 -25.00
CA ASN A 149 5.63 -2.00 -25.40
C ASN A 149 5.42 -1.11 -24.17
N GLY A 150 5.73 0.18 -24.30
CA GLY A 150 5.38 1.22 -23.33
C GLY A 150 4.26 2.11 -23.88
N TRP A 151 3.40 2.60 -23.00
CA TRP A 151 2.27 3.44 -23.40
C TRP A 151 2.53 4.94 -23.22
N GLY A 152 3.49 5.29 -22.36
CA GLY A 152 3.89 6.68 -22.12
C GLY A 152 2.75 7.61 -21.69
N MET A 153 1.83 7.09 -20.91
CA MET A 153 0.59 7.79 -20.53
C MET A 153 0.77 8.68 -19.31
N PHE A 154 1.64 8.27 -18.37
CA PHE A 154 1.78 8.98 -17.10
C PHE A 154 2.89 10.02 -17.16
N ARG A 155 2.62 11.14 -16.50
CA ARG A 155 3.58 12.21 -16.29
C ARG A 155 3.43 12.72 -14.86
N VAL A 156 4.53 12.97 -14.22
CA VAL A 156 4.54 13.67 -12.93
C VAL A 156 4.69 15.17 -13.16
N ARG A 157 4.14 15.96 -12.26
CA ARG A 157 4.35 17.41 -12.28
C ARG A 157 5.80 17.73 -11.95
N GLY A 158 6.35 18.79 -12.57
CA GLY A 158 7.73 19.22 -12.36
C GLY A 158 8.06 19.55 -10.90
N GLU A 159 7.07 19.92 -10.09
CA GLU A 159 7.26 20.20 -8.67
C GLU A 159 7.72 18.94 -7.89
N LEU A 160 7.33 17.74 -8.32
CA LEU A 160 7.73 16.52 -7.61
C LEU A 160 9.23 16.25 -7.70
N PRO A 161 9.90 16.27 -8.87
CA PRO A 161 11.37 16.22 -8.95
C PRO A 161 12.07 17.35 -8.19
N GLN A 162 11.49 18.56 -8.19
CA GLN A 162 12.05 19.71 -7.47
C GLN A 162 12.15 19.52 -5.96
N LEU A 163 11.32 18.65 -5.36
CA LEU A 163 11.44 18.30 -3.93
C LEU A 163 12.77 17.61 -3.60
N PHE A 164 13.46 17.10 -4.59
CA PHE A 164 14.77 16.45 -4.45
C PHE A 164 15.94 17.36 -4.81
N ALA A 165 15.71 18.64 -5.13
CA ALA A 165 16.74 19.57 -5.56
C ALA A 165 17.92 19.60 -4.58
N GLY A 166 19.13 19.38 -5.10
CA GLY A 166 20.37 19.28 -4.33
C GLY A 166 20.56 17.94 -3.59
N ARG A 167 19.70 16.95 -3.82
CA ARG A 167 19.78 15.60 -3.23
C ARG A 167 19.71 14.49 -4.27
N GLU A 168 19.75 14.81 -5.55
CA GLU A 168 19.54 13.89 -6.66
C GLU A 168 20.51 12.70 -6.62
N GLU A 169 21.75 12.95 -6.22
CA GLU A 169 22.81 11.92 -6.12
C GLU A 169 22.75 11.14 -4.79
N THR A 170 22.13 11.69 -3.76
CA THR A 170 22.16 11.10 -2.40
C THR A 170 20.86 10.43 -2.03
N ASP A 171 19.72 10.88 -2.54
CA ASP A 171 18.41 10.30 -2.28
C ASP A 171 18.06 9.26 -3.35
N ARG A 172 18.16 7.99 -2.99
CA ARG A 172 17.89 6.85 -3.90
C ARG A 172 16.45 6.78 -4.43
N ARG A 173 15.54 7.59 -3.92
CA ARG A 173 14.18 7.72 -4.42
C ARG A 173 14.08 8.62 -5.64
N TYR A 174 15.11 9.43 -5.93
CA TYR A 174 15.19 10.23 -7.14
C TYR A 174 15.42 9.33 -8.35
N ARG A 175 14.33 8.98 -9.04
CA ARG A 175 14.34 8.07 -10.21
C ARG A 175 13.42 8.60 -11.29
N PHE A 176 13.57 9.86 -11.65
CA PHE A 176 12.78 10.50 -12.68
C PHE A 176 13.50 10.50 -14.02
N TYR A 177 12.74 10.22 -15.07
CA TYR A 177 13.19 10.47 -16.44
C TYR A 177 12.80 11.88 -16.84
N THR A 178 13.78 12.65 -17.31
CA THR A 178 13.61 14.03 -17.78
C THR A 178 13.93 14.14 -19.26
N ASP A 179 13.48 13.16 -20.03
CA ASP A 179 13.80 12.99 -21.43
C ASP A 179 13.25 14.15 -22.27
N GLY A 180 14.14 14.96 -22.86
CA GLY A 180 13.78 15.99 -23.80
C GLY A 180 13.05 17.21 -23.23
N GLN A 181 13.14 17.48 -21.95
CA GLN A 181 12.56 18.64 -21.28
C GLN A 181 13.62 19.71 -21.02
#